data_ac80bd08dee937934a92c1628e80ccb8
#
_entry.id   ac80bd08dee937934a92c1628e80ccb8
#
_cell.length_a   1.000
_cell.length_b   1.000
_cell.length_c   1.000
_cell.angle_alpha   90.00
_cell.angle_beta   90.00
_cell.angle_gamma   90.00
#
_symmetry.space_group_name_H-M   'P 1'
#
loop_
_entity.id
_entity.type
_entity.pdbx_description
1 polymer ?
#
loop_
_entity_poly.entity_id
_entity_poly.type
_entity_poly.pdbx_seq_one_letter_code
_entity_poly.pdbx_strand_id
1 'polypeptide(L)'
;MKHTNSKNLTDKSDGGIFKSLKTYGDIKPRRNILSLRADEALAFFMSSERFCGFELPEYFKFDSLLQYIQDIVANKSFSDCCTIDPAEETGVNLEILLNKDGKYGVRPLTLVNPYLYYFLCREVCKDGNWSILLDCFKSFTVPHINSCAIPIIPKEKEAFHKSTIILNWWNSMEQRSLELSLEYRYMFVSDITNCYGSINPQSIDWALSMKGTAYANDKHHDLAMEIIRCIKSMQQGRNIGIPQGSTIFDFIGEIVLGYADLLLHEAIERSEKERGRKFCEYEILRYRDDYRIFSNDKDELEQLSYILQQILEGLNFRMNTSKTRVSESLVTDSIKSDKLAYIYNTPIFNKKGCDFDGIQKHLLYLLMFAREYPNAGQLKNILTDLDNRIIKRLKPRKKKITEIDLENGKTHDKEEIIYPHIKENKKAIIAVATQLAVENVSIVNYALRIISRILNDIEDQQERKRVIALVYERLSHQPNSTYTQVWLQNITYPNDVVNNTCPYTLPLCELVMGKQIDLWNNTWLKAELTDNLPINSIVDKETLSKNNSVIVFRETRAYYEF
;
A
#
# COMPACT_ATOMS: atom_id res chain seq x y z
N MET A 1 -5.84 55.85 -27.97
CA MET A 1 -4.62 55.41 -28.66
C MET A 1 -3.75 54.61 -27.70
N LYS A 2 -3.57 53.42 -27.98
CA LYS A 2 -2.60 52.33 -27.90
C LYS A 2 -3.22 51.04 -27.38
N HIS A 3 -3.49 50.17 -28.35
CA HIS A 3 -3.73 48.74 -28.18
C HIS A 3 -2.48 48.08 -27.58
N THR A 4 -2.68 47.19 -26.63
CA THR A 4 -1.74 46.11 -26.35
C THR A 4 -2.51 44.80 -26.39
N ASN A 5 -2.20 44.01 -27.42
CA ASN A 5 -2.65 42.65 -27.64
C ASN A 5 -2.14 41.73 -26.51
N SER A 6 -3.02 41.13 -25.74
CA SER A 6 -2.71 39.90 -25.02
C SER A 6 -2.98 38.71 -25.95
N LYS A 7 -1.93 38.08 -26.41
CA LYS A 7 -1.99 36.82 -27.13
C LYS A 7 -2.53 35.72 -26.20
N ASN A 8 -3.73 35.27 -26.51
CA ASN A 8 -4.26 33.99 -26.05
C ASN A 8 -3.38 32.86 -26.61
N LEU A 9 -2.52 32.30 -25.78
CA LEU A 9 -1.95 30.99 -26.00
C LEU A 9 -3.01 29.97 -25.60
N THR A 10 -3.77 29.53 -26.58
CA THR A 10 -4.63 28.36 -26.49
C THR A 10 -3.73 27.14 -26.38
N ASP A 11 -3.60 26.61 -25.17
CA ASP A 11 -3.03 25.30 -24.89
C ASP A 11 -3.98 24.22 -25.44
N LYS A 12 -3.67 23.78 -26.69
CA LYS A 12 -4.38 22.70 -27.38
C LYS A 12 -3.59 21.41 -27.25
N SER A 13 -3.52 20.82 -26.06
CA SER A 13 -2.96 19.47 -25.91
C SER A 13 -3.42 18.65 -24.70
N ASP A 14 -4.52 19.00 -24.07
CA ASP A 14 -5.12 18.10 -23.05
C ASP A 14 -6.49 17.61 -23.53
N GLY A 15 -6.43 16.81 -24.60
CA GLY A 15 -7.59 16.23 -25.25
C GLY A 15 -8.07 14.96 -24.56
N GLY A 16 -9.10 15.07 -23.75
CA GLY A 16 -10.21 14.14 -23.94
C GLY A 16 -10.32 12.89 -23.13
N ILE A 17 -9.30 12.35 -22.44
CA ILE A 17 -9.45 11.06 -21.71
C ILE A 17 -9.95 11.25 -20.27
N PHE A 18 -9.85 12.44 -19.72
CA PHE A 18 -10.14 12.72 -18.30
C PHE A 18 -11.27 13.71 -18.03
N LYS A 19 -12.15 13.94 -19.01
CA LYS A 19 -13.30 14.85 -18.80
C LYS A 19 -14.39 14.32 -17.87
N SER A 20 -14.37 13.04 -17.49
CA SER A 20 -15.38 12.46 -16.61
C SER A 20 -15.09 12.65 -15.11
N LEU A 21 -13.83 12.92 -14.71
CA LEU A 21 -13.54 13.34 -13.35
C LEU A 21 -13.92 14.82 -13.21
N LYS A 22 -15.18 15.10 -12.87
CA LYS A 22 -15.60 16.43 -12.45
C LYS A 22 -14.65 16.86 -11.33
N THR A 23 -13.97 17.98 -11.49
CA THR A 23 -13.16 18.60 -10.45
C THR A 23 -14.09 19.15 -9.38
N TYR A 24 -14.06 18.55 -8.20
CA TYR A 24 -14.83 19.01 -7.05
C TYR A 24 -13.93 19.87 -6.17
N GLY A 25 -14.28 21.14 -6.02
CA GLY A 25 -13.52 22.13 -5.27
C GLY A 25 -12.15 22.48 -5.90
N ASP A 26 -11.27 23.06 -5.10
CA ASP A 26 -9.91 23.46 -5.52
C ASP A 26 -8.92 22.28 -5.72
N ILE A 27 -9.39 21.03 -5.63
CA ILE A 27 -8.55 19.85 -5.76
C ILE A 27 -8.40 19.52 -7.25
N LYS A 28 -7.30 19.94 -7.85
CA LYS A 28 -6.95 19.58 -9.23
C LYS A 28 -6.79 18.06 -9.34
N PRO A 29 -7.36 17.43 -10.41
CA PRO A 29 -7.18 16.01 -10.66
C PRO A 29 -5.69 15.68 -10.71
N ARG A 30 -5.32 14.58 -10.04
CA ARG A 30 -3.93 14.12 -10.02
C ARG A 30 -3.62 13.44 -11.35
N ARG A 31 -2.43 13.69 -11.84
CA ARG A 31 -1.92 13.02 -13.03
C ARG A 31 -1.73 11.53 -12.73
N ASN A 32 -2.20 10.63 -13.58
CA ASN A 32 -2.05 9.20 -13.44
C ASN A 32 -1.14 8.62 -14.54
N ILE A 33 -0.81 7.34 -14.41
CA ILE A 33 0.13 6.65 -15.30
C ILE A 33 -0.30 6.66 -16.77
N LEU A 34 -1.60 6.70 -17.07
CA LEU A 34 -2.10 6.73 -18.45
C LEU A 34 -1.73 8.03 -19.22
N SER A 35 -1.24 9.03 -18.52
CA SER A 35 -0.73 10.26 -19.13
C SER A 35 0.75 10.21 -19.51
N LEU A 36 1.43 9.11 -19.21
CA LEU A 36 2.85 8.89 -19.52
C LEU A 36 3.03 8.29 -20.92
N ARG A 37 4.17 8.57 -21.52
CA ARG A 37 4.66 7.83 -22.67
C ARG A 37 5.17 6.45 -22.23
N ALA A 38 5.34 5.54 -23.16
CA ALA A 38 5.79 4.17 -22.90
C ALA A 38 7.12 4.10 -22.12
N ASP A 39 8.11 4.90 -22.52
CA ASP A 39 9.41 4.99 -21.85
C ASP A 39 9.31 5.56 -20.42
N GLU A 40 8.48 6.58 -20.22
CA GLU A 40 8.21 7.15 -18.90
C GLU A 40 7.44 6.18 -17.99
N ALA A 41 6.51 5.38 -18.57
CA ALA A 41 5.77 4.36 -17.84
C ALA A 41 6.69 3.20 -17.40
N LEU A 42 7.64 2.77 -18.26
CA LEU A 42 8.64 1.79 -17.88
C LEU A 42 9.51 2.31 -16.73
N ALA A 43 10.03 3.53 -16.84
CA ALA A 43 10.82 4.16 -15.77
C ALA A 43 10.01 4.30 -14.46
N PHE A 44 8.72 4.60 -14.56
CA PHE A 44 7.83 4.65 -13.41
C PHE A 44 7.74 3.29 -12.71
N PHE A 45 7.48 2.20 -13.43
CA PHE A 45 7.39 0.87 -12.83
C PHE A 45 8.73 0.37 -12.29
N MET A 46 9.84 0.69 -12.95
CA MET A 46 11.20 0.23 -12.58
C MET A 46 11.80 0.95 -11.37
N SER A 47 11.06 1.79 -10.67
CA SER A 47 11.53 2.37 -9.40
C SER A 47 11.35 1.40 -8.23
N SER A 48 12.25 1.47 -7.24
CA SER A 48 12.25 0.62 -6.04
C SER A 48 10.89 0.61 -5.31
N GLU A 49 10.26 1.79 -5.18
CA GLU A 49 8.95 1.95 -4.51
C GLU A 49 7.77 1.32 -5.28
N ARG A 50 7.91 1.08 -6.59
CA ARG A 50 6.89 0.44 -7.43
C ARG A 50 7.10 -1.05 -7.54
N PHE A 51 8.36 -1.46 -7.55
CA PHE A 51 8.75 -2.86 -7.48
C PHE A 51 8.32 -3.50 -6.17
N CYS A 52 8.60 -2.84 -5.04
CA CYS A 52 8.16 -3.26 -3.71
C CYS A 52 7.17 -2.22 -3.14
N GLY A 53 5.87 -2.43 -3.32
CA GLY A 53 4.80 -1.53 -2.89
C GLY A 53 4.40 -1.67 -1.41
N PHE A 54 4.93 -2.64 -0.68
CA PHE A 54 4.74 -2.78 0.76
C PHE A 54 5.91 -2.18 1.55
N GLU A 55 5.67 -1.82 2.80
CA GLU A 55 6.67 -1.15 3.62
C GLU A 55 7.77 -2.13 4.07
N LEU A 56 9.01 -1.74 3.82
CA LEU A 56 10.21 -2.37 4.37
C LEU A 56 11.04 -1.33 5.15
N PRO A 57 11.92 -1.75 6.07
CA PRO A 57 12.91 -0.85 6.67
C PRO A 57 13.71 -0.06 5.62
N GLU A 58 14.08 1.19 5.94
CA GLU A 58 14.69 2.14 4.98
C GLU A 58 16.02 1.69 4.38
N TYR A 59 16.68 0.72 4.98
CA TYR A 59 17.92 0.17 4.46
C TYR A 59 17.73 -0.84 3.31
N PHE A 60 16.47 -1.27 3.00
CA PHE A 60 16.19 -2.06 1.81
C PHE A 60 15.97 -1.13 0.60
N LYS A 61 16.81 -1.30 -0.42
CA LYS A 61 16.77 -0.54 -1.67
C LYS A 61 16.96 -1.47 -2.85
N PHE A 62 16.14 -1.33 -3.87
CA PHE A 62 16.16 -2.19 -5.04
C PHE A 62 16.65 -1.50 -6.32
N ASP A 63 16.91 -0.19 -6.29
CA ASP A 63 17.21 0.60 -7.48
C ASP A 63 18.45 0.07 -8.23
N SER A 64 19.54 -0.22 -7.52
CA SER A 64 20.78 -0.76 -8.14
C SER A 64 20.57 -2.13 -8.76
N LEU A 65 19.78 -2.99 -8.13
CA LEU A 65 19.44 -4.32 -8.64
C LEU A 65 18.59 -4.21 -9.91
N LEU A 66 17.55 -3.38 -9.89
CA LEU A 66 16.66 -3.19 -11.02
C LEU A 66 17.39 -2.57 -12.22
N GLN A 67 18.27 -1.60 -11.98
CA GLN A 67 19.10 -1.00 -13.03
C GLN A 67 20.05 -2.04 -13.65
N TYR A 68 20.73 -2.82 -12.82
CA TYR A 68 21.62 -3.88 -13.30
C TYR A 68 20.88 -4.88 -14.21
N ILE A 69 19.69 -5.32 -13.81
CA ILE A 69 18.88 -6.26 -14.60
C ILE A 69 18.47 -5.60 -15.91
N GLN A 70 17.98 -4.37 -15.87
CA GLN A 70 17.61 -3.62 -17.07
C GLN A 70 18.77 -3.56 -18.07
N ASP A 71 19.99 -3.29 -17.61
CA ASP A 71 21.17 -3.15 -18.46
C ASP A 71 21.59 -4.50 -19.08
N ILE A 72 21.57 -5.59 -18.30
CA ILE A 72 22.07 -6.90 -18.77
C ILE A 72 21.11 -7.63 -19.72
N VAL A 73 19.80 -7.32 -19.63
CA VAL A 73 18.78 -7.99 -20.48
C VAL A 73 18.07 -7.03 -21.45
N ALA A 74 18.54 -5.78 -21.58
CA ALA A 74 17.91 -4.75 -22.43
C ALA A 74 17.63 -5.24 -23.86
N ASN A 75 18.58 -5.92 -24.47
CA ASN A 75 18.53 -6.40 -25.86
C ASN A 75 18.26 -7.91 -25.99
N LYS A 76 17.92 -8.58 -24.89
CA LYS A 76 17.64 -10.03 -24.90
C LYS A 76 16.13 -10.28 -24.89
N SER A 77 15.66 -11.30 -25.62
CA SER A 77 14.30 -11.78 -25.45
C SER A 77 14.17 -12.58 -24.15
N PHE A 78 12.94 -12.80 -23.69
CA PHE A 78 12.71 -13.65 -22.52
C PHE A 78 13.25 -15.06 -22.73
N SER A 79 12.98 -15.67 -23.90
CA SER A 79 13.45 -17.02 -24.26
C SER A 79 14.97 -17.11 -24.34
N ASP A 80 15.64 -16.04 -24.77
CA ASP A 80 17.13 -16.02 -24.83
C ASP A 80 17.77 -16.05 -23.43
N CYS A 81 17.03 -15.66 -22.39
CA CYS A 81 17.50 -15.64 -21.02
C CYS A 81 17.25 -16.95 -20.27
N CYS A 82 16.29 -17.75 -20.73
CA CYS A 82 15.85 -18.97 -20.03
C CYS A 82 16.64 -20.21 -20.47
N THR A 83 16.90 -21.12 -19.54
CA THR A 83 17.35 -22.49 -19.78
C THR A 83 16.20 -23.48 -19.70
N ILE A 84 15.23 -23.23 -18.82
CA ILE A 84 13.98 -23.96 -18.61
C ILE A 84 12.85 -22.96 -18.42
N ASP A 85 11.60 -23.41 -18.51
CA ASP A 85 10.44 -22.54 -18.24
C ASP A 85 10.35 -22.25 -16.73
N PRO A 86 10.43 -20.99 -16.29
CA PRO A 86 10.28 -20.63 -14.88
C PRO A 86 8.91 -21.01 -14.30
N ALA A 87 7.90 -21.27 -15.14
CA ALA A 87 6.61 -21.80 -14.70
C ALA A 87 6.69 -23.21 -14.10
N GLU A 88 7.74 -23.97 -14.40
CA GLU A 88 7.99 -25.31 -13.85
C GLU A 88 8.77 -25.27 -12.52
N GLU A 89 9.29 -24.10 -12.15
CA GLU A 89 10.16 -23.92 -10.98
C GLU A 89 9.39 -23.46 -9.73
N THR A 90 9.88 -23.89 -8.57
CA THR A 90 9.38 -23.47 -7.25
C THR A 90 10.27 -22.36 -6.66
N GLY A 91 9.68 -21.51 -5.81
CA GLY A 91 10.47 -20.46 -5.12
C GLY A 91 11.00 -19.37 -6.05
N VAL A 92 10.43 -19.21 -7.24
CA VAL A 92 10.81 -18.17 -8.20
C VAL A 92 10.65 -16.77 -7.58
N ASN A 93 9.61 -16.58 -6.78
CA ASN A 93 9.40 -15.35 -6.00
C ASN A 93 9.68 -15.58 -4.52
N LEU A 94 9.96 -14.50 -3.78
CA LEU A 94 9.99 -14.52 -2.33
C LEU A 94 8.63 -14.14 -1.76
N GLU A 95 7.96 -15.09 -1.11
CA GLU A 95 6.68 -14.87 -0.45
C GLU A 95 6.89 -14.40 1.00
N ILE A 96 6.24 -13.29 1.36
CA ILE A 96 6.25 -12.72 2.71
C ILE A 96 4.83 -12.77 3.24
N LEU A 97 4.61 -13.53 4.31
CA LEU A 97 3.29 -13.72 4.86
C LEU A 97 2.96 -12.65 5.89
N LEU A 98 1.77 -12.09 5.76
CA LEU A 98 1.18 -11.12 6.67
C LEU A 98 -0.18 -11.64 7.13
N ASN A 99 -0.43 -11.69 8.44
CA ASN A 99 -1.76 -11.99 8.95
C ASN A 99 -2.76 -10.90 8.53
N LYS A 100 -3.93 -11.34 8.09
CA LYS A 100 -5.08 -10.50 7.78
C LYS A 100 -6.14 -10.64 8.90
N ASP A 101 -7.28 -10.02 8.68
CA ASP A 101 -8.43 -10.06 9.59
C ASP A 101 -8.77 -11.49 10.03
N GLY A 102 -8.84 -11.70 11.34
CA GLY A 102 -9.16 -12.99 11.93
C GLY A 102 -7.95 -13.94 12.09
N LYS A 103 -8.16 -14.98 12.89
CA LYS A 103 -7.11 -15.91 13.33
C LYS A 103 -6.42 -16.68 12.20
N TYR A 104 -7.15 -16.93 11.11
CA TYR A 104 -6.68 -17.77 10.00
C TYR A 104 -6.54 -17.02 8.67
N GLY A 105 -6.79 -15.71 8.68
CA GLY A 105 -6.63 -14.89 7.48
C GLY A 105 -5.15 -14.61 7.19
N VAL A 106 -4.72 -14.87 5.96
CA VAL A 106 -3.36 -14.61 5.49
C VAL A 106 -3.40 -13.74 4.25
N ARG A 107 -2.51 -12.78 4.18
CA ARG A 107 -2.21 -12.01 2.96
C ARG A 107 -0.78 -12.34 2.53
N PRO A 108 -0.58 -13.10 1.46
CA PRO A 108 0.75 -13.23 0.87
C PRO A 108 1.13 -11.91 0.21
N LEU A 109 2.31 -11.38 0.55
CA LEU A 109 2.98 -10.30 -0.14
C LEU A 109 4.10 -10.93 -0.96
N THR A 110 4.14 -10.65 -2.23
CA THR A 110 5.10 -11.26 -3.15
C THR A 110 6.18 -10.23 -3.49
N LEU A 111 7.42 -10.49 -3.07
CA LEU A 111 8.59 -9.82 -3.63
C LEU A 111 8.99 -10.60 -4.89
N VAL A 112 8.53 -10.09 -6.01
CA VAL A 112 8.61 -10.76 -7.32
C VAL A 112 10.05 -10.92 -7.76
N ASN A 113 10.33 -12.00 -8.51
CA ASN A 113 11.62 -12.16 -9.18
C ASN A 113 11.89 -10.96 -10.10
N PRO A 114 13.01 -10.24 -9.91
CA PRO A 114 13.23 -8.98 -10.59
C PRO A 114 13.44 -9.11 -12.10
N TYR A 115 13.88 -10.28 -12.60
CA TYR A 115 13.94 -10.55 -14.03
C TYR A 115 12.54 -10.68 -14.65
N LEU A 116 11.67 -11.49 -14.02
CA LEU A 116 10.30 -11.64 -14.48
C LEU A 116 9.53 -10.31 -14.38
N TYR A 117 9.79 -9.55 -13.33
CA TYR A 117 9.24 -8.21 -13.17
C TYR A 117 9.63 -7.28 -14.31
N TYR A 118 10.93 -7.24 -14.65
CA TYR A 118 11.42 -6.42 -15.76
C TYR A 118 10.81 -6.83 -17.09
N PHE A 119 10.77 -8.13 -17.40
CA PHE A 119 10.17 -8.62 -18.65
C PHE A 119 8.69 -8.24 -18.75
N LEU A 120 7.93 -8.40 -17.66
CA LEU A 120 6.53 -7.98 -17.62
C LEU A 120 6.38 -6.47 -17.85
N CYS A 121 7.15 -5.64 -17.13
CA CYS A 121 7.11 -4.18 -17.29
C CYS A 121 7.50 -3.76 -18.71
N ARG A 122 8.52 -4.38 -19.29
CA ARG A 122 8.98 -4.11 -20.66
C ARG A 122 7.90 -4.43 -21.70
N GLU A 123 7.25 -5.58 -21.58
CA GLU A 123 6.18 -5.96 -22.54
C GLU A 123 4.95 -5.05 -22.40
N VAL A 124 4.55 -4.71 -21.19
CA VAL A 124 3.46 -3.75 -20.92
C VAL A 124 3.78 -2.37 -21.47
N CYS A 125 5.02 -1.89 -21.29
CA CYS A 125 5.43 -0.53 -21.67
C CYS A 125 6.08 -0.44 -23.06
N LYS A 126 6.02 -1.48 -23.90
CA LYS A 126 6.45 -1.40 -25.29
C LYS A 126 5.51 -0.45 -26.06
N ASP A 127 6.06 0.43 -26.90
CA ASP A 127 5.29 1.52 -27.54
C ASP A 127 3.94 1.08 -28.14
N GLY A 128 3.92 0.02 -28.95
CA GLY A 128 2.69 -0.51 -29.54
C GLY A 128 1.73 -1.05 -28.48
N ASN A 129 2.25 -1.80 -27.51
CA ASN A 129 1.47 -2.39 -26.44
C ASN A 129 0.90 -1.33 -25.48
N TRP A 130 1.69 -0.31 -25.16
CA TRP A 130 1.25 0.80 -24.33
C TRP A 130 0.09 1.56 -24.99
N SER A 131 0.16 1.79 -26.28
CA SER A 131 -0.94 2.42 -27.05
C SER A 131 -2.23 1.59 -27.00
N ILE A 132 -2.11 0.25 -27.14
CA ILE A 132 -3.24 -0.68 -26.99
C ILE A 132 -3.90 -0.53 -25.62
N LEU A 133 -3.09 -0.54 -24.55
CA LEU A 133 -3.58 -0.41 -23.17
C LEU A 133 -4.29 0.93 -22.95
N LEU A 134 -3.73 2.03 -23.47
CA LEU A 134 -4.38 3.34 -23.39
C LEU A 134 -5.75 3.33 -24.08
N ASP A 135 -5.88 2.69 -25.23
CA ASP A 135 -7.16 2.60 -25.95
C ASP A 135 -8.17 1.69 -25.21
N CYS A 136 -7.71 0.60 -24.58
CA CYS A 136 -8.54 -0.22 -23.69
C CYS A 136 -9.10 0.61 -22.52
N PHE A 137 -8.25 1.37 -21.82
CA PHE A 137 -8.71 2.21 -20.70
C PHE A 137 -9.66 3.33 -21.14
N LYS A 138 -9.52 3.85 -22.35
CA LYS A 138 -10.53 4.78 -22.94
C LYS A 138 -11.89 4.09 -23.07
N SER A 139 -11.91 2.85 -23.56
CA SER A 139 -13.14 2.07 -23.73
C SER A 139 -13.77 1.66 -22.39
N PHE A 140 -12.96 1.48 -21.35
CA PHE A 140 -13.42 1.17 -20.00
C PHE A 140 -14.00 2.40 -19.28
N THR A 141 -13.74 3.61 -19.78
CA THR A 141 -14.29 4.84 -19.23
C THR A 141 -15.71 5.04 -19.74
N VAL A 142 -16.69 4.64 -18.95
CA VAL A 142 -18.12 4.64 -19.30
C VAL A 142 -18.91 5.63 -18.44
N PRO A 143 -20.07 6.10 -18.90
CA PRO A 143 -20.95 6.97 -18.11
C PRO A 143 -21.38 6.33 -16.81
N HIS A 144 -21.57 7.15 -15.78
CA HIS A 144 -22.10 6.76 -14.46
C HIS A 144 -21.23 5.78 -13.66
N ILE A 145 -20.05 5.37 -14.16
CA ILE A 145 -19.10 4.51 -13.44
C ILE A 145 -17.76 5.22 -13.36
N ASN A 146 -17.33 5.53 -12.14
CA ASN A 146 -16.08 6.25 -11.88
C ASN A 146 -15.07 5.33 -11.20
N SER A 147 -14.09 4.83 -11.97
CA SER A 147 -12.92 4.13 -11.43
C SER A 147 -11.87 5.11 -10.94
N CYS A 148 -11.41 4.94 -9.70
CA CYS A 148 -10.52 5.88 -9.02
C CYS A 148 -9.17 5.26 -8.63
N ALA A 149 -8.86 4.03 -9.11
CA ALA A 149 -7.73 3.24 -8.62
C ALA A 149 -6.54 3.16 -9.58
N ILE A 150 -6.59 3.82 -10.72
CA ILE A 150 -5.47 3.87 -11.67
C ILE A 150 -4.24 4.48 -10.97
N PRO A 151 -3.04 3.85 -11.07
CA PRO A 151 -1.84 4.33 -10.39
C PRO A 151 -1.53 5.80 -10.69
N ILE A 152 -1.29 6.59 -9.63
CA ILE A 152 -1.09 8.03 -9.69
C ILE A 152 0.38 8.37 -9.68
N ILE A 153 0.73 9.45 -10.39
CA ILE A 153 2.06 10.03 -10.40
C ILE A 153 2.16 11.02 -9.25
N PRO A 154 3.07 10.84 -8.27
CA PRO A 154 3.29 11.81 -7.21
C PRO A 154 3.83 13.13 -7.79
N LYS A 155 3.49 14.27 -7.18
CA LYS A 155 4.12 15.54 -7.50
C LYS A 155 5.57 15.52 -7.02
N GLU A 156 6.47 16.24 -7.69
CA GLU A 156 7.91 16.29 -7.37
C GLU A 156 8.24 16.59 -5.89
N LYS A 157 7.35 17.27 -5.18
CA LYS A 157 7.49 17.57 -3.74
C LYS A 157 6.83 16.54 -2.81
N GLU A 158 6.07 15.60 -3.35
CA GLU A 158 5.43 14.54 -2.59
C GLU A 158 6.38 13.33 -2.55
N ALA A 159 7.25 13.32 -1.57
CA ALA A 159 8.32 12.32 -1.45
C ALA A 159 7.81 10.88 -1.23
N PHE A 160 6.49 10.63 -1.16
CA PHE A 160 5.99 9.31 -0.80
C PHE A 160 4.74 8.90 -1.58
N HIS A 161 4.91 7.83 -2.35
CA HIS A 161 3.85 7.24 -3.18
C HIS A 161 2.59 6.85 -2.39
N LYS A 162 2.77 6.31 -1.19
CA LYS A 162 1.67 5.80 -0.38
C LYS A 162 0.73 6.90 0.11
N SER A 163 1.27 8.08 0.45
CA SER A 163 0.44 9.25 0.78
C SER A 163 -0.42 9.69 -0.40
N THR A 164 0.15 9.62 -1.60
CA THR A 164 -0.58 9.97 -2.84
C THR A 164 -1.76 9.02 -3.08
N ILE A 165 -1.57 7.72 -2.86
CA ILE A 165 -2.63 6.70 -2.98
C ILE A 165 -3.75 6.94 -1.96
N ILE A 166 -3.39 7.21 -0.70
CA ILE A 166 -4.35 7.46 0.38
C ILE A 166 -5.16 8.72 0.11
N LEU A 167 -4.50 9.82 -0.29
CA LEU A 167 -5.16 11.07 -0.65
C LEU A 167 -6.12 10.90 -1.82
N ASN A 168 -5.74 10.09 -2.82
CA ASN A 168 -6.61 9.81 -3.95
C ASN A 168 -7.86 9.03 -3.52
N TRP A 169 -7.67 7.99 -2.71
CA TRP A 169 -8.80 7.22 -2.18
C TRP A 169 -9.75 8.12 -1.38
N TRP A 170 -9.19 8.96 -0.49
CA TRP A 170 -9.97 9.88 0.32
C TRP A 170 -10.82 10.85 -0.53
N ASN A 171 -10.19 11.51 -1.52
CA ASN A 171 -10.89 12.43 -2.39
C ASN A 171 -11.94 11.73 -3.26
N SER A 172 -11.53 10.65 -3.92
CA SER A 172 -12.34 10.00 -4.95
C SER A 172 -13.44 9.11 -4.40
N MET A 173 -13.26 8.55 -3.21
CA MET A 173 -14.25 7.66 -2.60
C MET A 173 -14.98 8.35 -1.45
N GLU A 174 -14.28 8.80 -0.42
CA GLU A 174 -14.94 9.32 0.78
C GLU A 174 -15.58 10.69 0.53
N GLN A 175 -14.81 11.67 0.04
CA GLN A 175 -15.34 13.02 -0.20
C GLN A 175 -16.42 13.01 -1.29
N ARG A 176 -16.18 12.26 -2.37
CA ARG A 176 -17.18 12.13 -3.43
C ARG A 176 -18.46 11.46 -2.94
N SER A 177 -18.37 10.45 -2.08
CA SER A 177 -19.56 9.84 -1.48
C SER A 177 -20.34 10.80 -0.59
N LEU A 178 -19.63 11.67 0.15
CA LEU A 178 -20.28 12.72 0.95
C LEU A 178 -21.01 13.75 0.06
N GLU A 179 -20.41 14.15 -1.07
CA GLU A 179 -21.07 15.02 -2.05
C GLU A 179 -22.33 14.37 -2.63
N LEU A 180 -22.21 13.10 -3.06
CA LEU A 180 -23.35 12.34 -3.59
C LEU A 180 -24.47 12.13 -2.58
N SER A 181 -24.19 12.19 -1.28
CA SER A 181 -25.23 12.13 -0.25
C SER A 181 -26.21 13.33 -0.27
N LEU A 182 -25.87 14.43 -0.98
CA LEU A 182 -26.78 15.53 -1.23
C LEU A 182 -27.77 15.24 -2.37
N GLU A 183 -27.40 14.36 -3.29
CA GLU A 183 -28.13 14.07 -4.51
C GLU A 183 -28.96 12.77 -4.39
N TYR A 184 -28.44 11.78 -3.64
CA TYR A 184 -28.98 10.43 -3.53
C TYR A 184 -29.45 10.09 -2.11
N ARG A 185 -30.41 9.16 -2.02
CA ARG A 185 -31.03 8.70 -0.75
C ARG A 185 -30.50 7.34 -0.30
N TYR A 186 -30.07 6.50 -1.23
CA TYR A 186 -29.65 5.12 -0.99
C TYR A 186 -28.25 4.90 -1.51
N MET A 187 -27.47 4.11 -0.80
CA MET A 187 -26.13 3.69 -1.22
C MET A 187 -25.95 2.19 -0.97
N PHE A 188 -25.61 1.46 -2.01
CA PHE A 188 -25.13 0.09 -1.90
C PHE A 188 -23.62 0.11 -1.73
N VAL A 189 -23.10 -0.66 -0.78
CA VAL A 189 -21.67 -0.81 -0.51
C VAL A 189 -21.30 -2.27 -0.60
N SER A 190 -20.23 -2.60 -1.30
CA SER A 190 -19.69 -3.96 -1.38
C SER A 190 -18.17 -3.91 -1.61
N ASP A 191 -17.49 -5.01 -1.28
CA ASP A 191 -16.09 -5.24 -1.67
C ASP A 191 -15.92 -6.64 -2.28
N ILE A 192 -14.88 -6.84 -3.08
CA ILE A 192 -14.56 -8.14 -3.67
C ILE A 192 -13.66 -8.92 -2.71
N THR A 193 -14.08 -10.13 -2.37
CA THR A 193 -13.27 -11.02 -1.52
C THR A 193 -12.02 -11.47 -2.27
N ASN A 194 -10.84 -11.26 -1.67
CA ASN A 194 -9.55 -11.71 -2.21
C ASN A 194 -9.32 -11.34 -3.69
N CYS A 195 -9.57 -10.08 -4.05
CA CYS A 195 -9.62 -9.61 -5.43
C CYS A 195 -8.44 -10.11 -6.27
N TYR A 196 -7.20 -9.80 -5.89
CA TYR A 196 -5.99 -10.20 -6.63
C TYR A 196 -5.82 -11.72 -6.72
N GLY A 197 -6.13 -12.44 -5.65
CA GLY A 197 -6.09 -13.91 -5.63
C GLY A 197 -7.20 -14.57 -6.44
N SER A 198 -8.25 -13.81 -6.80
CA SER A 198 -9.39 -14.30 -7.59
C SER A 198 -9.27 -14.00 -9.09
N ILE A 199 -8.38 -13.08 -9.49
CA ILE A 199 -8.16 -12.77 -10.92
C ILE A 199 -7.69 -14.05 -11.63
N ASN A 200 -8.48 -14.54 -12.56
CA ASN A 200 -8.01 -15.57 -13.49
C ASN A 200 -7.12 -14.89 -14.54
N PRO A 201 -5.84 -15.29 -14.73
CA PRO A 201 -5.00 -14.73 -15.77
C PRO A 201 -5.65 -14.68 -17.15
N GLN A 202 -6.49 -15.67 -17.51
CA GLN A 202 -7.23 -15.67 -18.77
C GLN A 202 -8.20 -14.48 -18.90
N SER A 203 -8.67 -13.90 -17.79
CA SER A 203 -9.52 -12.69 -17.84
C SER A 203 -8.79 -11.47 -18.38
N ILE A 204 -7.45 -11.46 -18.38
CA ILE A 204 -6.64 -10.42 -19.01
C ILE A 204 -6.84 -10.44 -20.52
N ASP A 205 -6.86 -11.63 -21.14
CA ASP A 205 -7.14 -11.78 -22.57
C ASP A 205 -8.58 -11.33 -22.90
N TRP A 206 -9.55 -11.72 -22.07
CA TRP A 206 -10.93 -11.24 -22.23
C TRP A 206 -11.05 -9.72 -22.12
N ALA A 207 -10.31 -9.11 -21.19
CA ALA A 207 -10.32 -7.67 -20.97
C ALA A 207 -9.67 -6.92 -22.15
N LEU A 208 -8.53 -7.36 -22.63
CA LEU A 208 -7.82 -6.74 -23.74
C LEU A 208 -8.54 -6.94 -25.08
N SER A 209 -9.20 -8.10 -25.28
CA SER A 209 -10.06 -8.34 -26.43
C SER A 209 -11.47 -7.77 -26.26
N MET A 210 -11.82 -7.22 -25.09
CA MET A 210 -13.16 -6.72 -24.75
C MET A 210 -14.27 -7.75 -25.08
N LYS A 211 -14.01 -9.01 -24.78
CA LYS A 211 -14.86 -10.14 -25.14
C LYS A 211 -16.29 -9.97 -24.63
N GLY A 212 -17.26 -10.18 -25.50
CA GLY A 212 -18.69 -10.10 -25.16
C GLY A 212 -19.24 -8.67 -25.07
N THR A 213 -18.47 -7.67 -25.46
CA THR A 213 -18.90 -6.26 -25.57
C THR A 213 -19.07 -5.81 -27.03
N ALA A 214 -19.65 -4.65 -27.23
CA ALA A 214 -19.74 -4.02 -28.55
C ALA A 214 -18.37 -3.66 -29.16
N TYR A 215 -17.32 -3.64 -28.35
CA TYR A 215 -15.94 -3.30 -28.74
C TYR A 215 -15.04 -4.51 -28.95
N ALA A 216 -15.58 -5.74 -28.96
CA ALA A 216 -14.81 -6.98 -29.05
C ALA A 216 -13.83 -7.00 -30.23
N ASN A 217 -12.56 -7.33 -29.95
CA ASN A 217 -11.48 -7.29 -30.91
C ASN A 217 -10.36 -8.25 -30.53
N ASP A 218 -10.04 -9.23 -31.39
CA ASP A 218 -9.01 -10.25 -31.11
C ASP A 218 -7.57 -9.79 -31.44
N LYS A 219 -7.36 -8.55 -31.89
CA LYS A 219 -6.03 -8.04 -32.28
C LYS A 219 -5.04 -7.93 -31.12
N HIS A 220 -5.51 -7.94 -29.88
CA HIS A 220 -4.68 -7.74 -28.70
C HIS A 220 -4.32 -9.05 -27.99
N HIS A 221 -4.66 -10.20 -28.58
CA HIS A 221 -4.41 -11.51 -28.03
C HIS A 221 -2.93 -11.77 -27.72
N ASP A 222 -2.03 -11.39 -28.61
CA ASP A 222 -0.58 -11.60 -28.42
C ASP A 222 -0.06 -10.89 -27.17
N LEU A 223 -0.46 -9.62 -26.95
CA LEU A 223 -0.11 -8.86 -25.75
C LEU A 223 -0.66 -9.56 -24.50
N ALA A 224 -1.91 -9.99 -24.54
CA ALA A 224 -2.54 -10.69 -23.42
C ALA A 224 -1.76 -11.97 -23.06
N MET A 225 -1.40 -12.77 -24.07
CA MET A 225 -0.67 -14.02 -23.85
C MET A 225 0.73 -13.80 -23.27
N GLU A 226 1.44 -12.72 -23.67
CA GLU A 226 2.74 -12.39 -23.08
C GLU A 226 2.60 -11.97 -21.61
N ILE A 227 1.60 -11.16 -21.28
CA ILE A 227 1.33 -10.79 -19.86
C ILE A 227 0.97 -12.04 -19.06
N ILE A 228 0.07 -12.88 -19.57
CA ILE A 228 -0.36 -14.12 -18.93
C ILE A 228 0.83 -15.07 -18.74
N ARG A 229 1.71 -15.21 -19.72
CA ARG A 229 2.92 -16.02 -19.63
C ARG A 229 3.82 -15.54 -18.49
N CYS A 230 4.11 -14.26 -18.41
CA CYS A 230 4.91 -13.69 -17.32
C CYS A 230 4.28 -13.96 -15.94
N ILE A 231 2.97 -13.79 -15.80
CA ILE A 231 2.26 -14.05 -14.54
C ILE A 231 2.33 -15.53 -14.15
N LYS A 232 2.10 -16.45 -15.11
CA LYS A 232 2.19 -17.90 -14.87
C LYS A 232 3.61 -18.32 -14.46
N SER A 233 4.63 -17.74 -15.11
CA SER A 233 6.04 -17.94 -14.74
C SER A 233 6.34 -17.56 -13.29
N MET A 234 5.63 -16.57 -12.76
CA MET A 234 5.74 -16.15 -11.35
C MET A 234 4.95 -17.04 -10.38
N GLN A 235 4.10 -17.94 -10.86
CA GLN A 235 3.13 -18.68 -10.03
C GLN A 235 3.12 -20.19 -10.30
N GLN A 236 4.23 -20.76 -10.74
CA GLN A 236 4.33 -22.20 -11.02
C GLN A 236 3.28 -22.68 -12.06
N GLY A 237 3.07 -21.92 -13.11
CA GLY A 237 2.11 -22.22 -14.17
C GLY A 237 0.63 -22.13 -13.79
N ARG A 238 0.31 -21.76 -12.55
CA ARG A 238 -1.08 -21.72 -12.06
C ARG A 238 -1.91 -20.64 -12.77
N ASN A 239 -3.18 -20.98 -13.02
CA ASN A 239 -4.17 -20.09 -13.66
C ASN A 239 -5.07 -19.38 -12.63
N ILE A 240 -4.55 -19.03 -11.47
CA ILE A 240 -5.34 -18.43 -10.41
C ILE A 240 -4.55 -17.32 -9.71
N GLY A 241 -5.17 -16.16 -9.60
CA GLY A 241 -4.60 -14.99 -8.96
C GLY A 241 -3.51 -14.30 -9.78
N ILE A 242 -3.14 -13.14 -9.32
CA ILE A 242 -1.93 -12.40 -9.72
C ILE A 242 -1.12 -12.07 -8.47
N PRO A 243 0.22 -11.92 -8.54
CA PRO A 243 1.03 -11.56 -7.39
C PRO A 243 0.58 -10.24 -6.76
N GLN A 244 0.70 -10.10 -5.44
CA GLN A 244 0.37 -8.89 -4.71
C GLN A 244 1.62 -8.30 -4.06
N GLY A 245 1.94 -7.05 -4.37
CA GLY A 245 3.08 -6.38 -3.75
C GLY A 245 3.81 -5.38 -4.64
N SER A 246 3.50 -5.32 -5.94
CA SER A 246 4.11 -4.36 -6.87
C SER A 246 3.04 -3.58 -7.64
N THR A 247 3.36 -2.34 -8.01
CA THR A 247 2.41 -1.44 -8.69
C THR A 247 1.98 -1.93 -10.08
N ILE A 248 2.81 -2.73 -10.76
CA ILE A 248 2.43 -3.31 -12.05
C ILE A 248 1.21 -4.24 -11.94
N PHE A 249 1.08 -4.98 -10.83
CA PHE A 249 -0.09 -5.84 -10.61
C PHE A 249 -1.33 -5.04 -10.23
N ASP A 250 -1.17 -3.89 -9.57
CA ASP A 250 -2.27 -2.93 -9.39
C ASP A 250 -2.80 -2.46 -10.74
N PHE A 251 -1.90 -2.15 -11.67
CA PHE A 251 -2.25 -1.72 -13.04
C PHE A 251 -2.91 -2.85 -13.85
N ILE A 252 -2.38 -4.08 -13.80
CA ILE A 252 -2.98 -5.24 -14.46
C ILE A 252 -4.34 -5.59 -13.86
N GLY A 253 -4.49 -5.49 -12.55
CA GLY A 253 -5.78 -5.65 -11.87
C GLY A 253 -6.82 -4.64 -12.37
N GLU A 254 -6.42 -3.39 -12.61
CA GLU A 254 -7.30 -2.36 -13.16
C GLU A 254 -7.69 -2.60 -14.63
N ILE A 255 -6.91 -3.35 -15.42
CA ILE A 255 -7.32 -3.79 -16.77
C ILE A 255 -8.55 -4.70 -16.65
N VAL A 256 -8.51 -5.70 -15.76
CA VAL A 256 -9.62 -6.65 -15.57
C VAL A 256 -10.83 -5.98 -14.93
N LEU A 257 -10.61 -5.12 -13.93
CA LEU A 257 -11.69 -4.41 -13.25
C LEU A 257 -12.31 -3.32 -14.13
N GLY A 258 -11.53 -2.63 -14.96
CA GLY A 258 -12.05 -1.69 -15.96
C GLY A 258 -12.90 -2.38 -17.02
N TYR A 259 -12.50 -3.57 -17.44
CA TYR A 259 -13.34 -4.40 -18.30
C TYR A 259 -14.65 -4.83 -17.59
N ALA A 260 -14.62 -5.13 -16.29
CA ALA A 260 -15.83 -5.38 -15.52
C ALA A 260 -16.76 -4.15 -15.49
N ASP A 261 -16.21 -2.93 -15.41
CA ASP A 261 -16.99 -1.69 -15.49
C ASP A 261 -17.68 -1.53 -16.86
N LEU A 262 -16.97 -1.86 -17.95
CA LEU A 262 -17.54 -1.84 -19.31
C LEU A 262 -18.69 -2.86 -19.46
N LEU A 263 -18.47 -4.11 -19.00
CA LEU A 263 -19.51 -5.15 -19.00
C LEU A 263 -20.72 -4.75 -18.17
N LEU A 264 -20.50 -4.14 -17.02
CA LEU A 264 -21.57 -3.64 -16.14
C LEU A 264 -22.39 -2.56 -16.85
N HIS A 265 -21.74 -1.60 -17.48
CA HIS A 265 -22.42 -0.54 -18.23
C HIS A 265 -23.30 -1.12 -19.35
N GLU A 266 -22.75 -2.02 -20.19
CA GLU A 266 -23.53 -2.64 -21.27
C GLU A 266 -24.67 -3.53 -20.75
N ALA A 267 -24.47 -4.21 -19.60
CA ALA A 267 -25.54 -5.01 -18.98
C ALA A 267 -26.67 -4.13 -18.44
N ILE A 268 -26.35 -2.97 -17.87
CA ILE A 268 -27.34 -1.99 -17.43
C ILE A 268 -28.11 -1.45 -18.63
N GLU A 269 -27.44 -1.03 -19.72
CA GLU A 269 -28.12 -0.57 -20.95
C GLU A 269 -29.01 -1.66 -21.57
N ARG A 270 -28.58 -2.93 -21.54
CA ARG A 270 -29.39 -4.05 -22.01
C ARG A 270 -30.65 -4.23 -21.14
N SER A 271 -30.52 -4.18 -19.83
CA SER A 271 -31.63 -4.24 -18.90
C SER A 271 -32.61 -3.08 -19.11
N GLU A 272 -32.14 -1.86 -19.37
CA GLU A 272 -32.98 -0.70 -19.71
C GLU A 272 -33.80 -0.93 -20.98
N LYS A 273 -33.18 -1.48 -22.02
CA LYS A 273 -33.86 -1.82 -23.29
C LYS A 273 -34.93 -2.90 -23.08
N GLU A 274 -34.64 -3.94 -22.32
CA GLU A 274 -35.57 -5.03 -21.99
C GLU A 274 -36.78 -4.54 -21.16
N ARG A 275 -36.53 -3.64 -20.22
CA ARG A 275 -37.57 -3.03 -19.38
C ARG A 275 -38.39 -1.98 -20.12
N GLY A 276 -37.93 -1.46 -21.24
CA GLY A 276 -38.51 -0.35 -21.98
C GLY A 276 -38.44 1.00 -21.25
N ARG A 277 -37.63 1.11 -20.19
CA ARG A 277 -37.38 2.37 -19.46
C ARG A 277 -35.98 2.40 -18.88
N LYS A 278 -35.44 3.60 -18.71
CA LYS A 278 -34.15 3.81 -18.02
C LYS A 278 -34.26 3.56 -16.52
N PHE A 279 -33.15 3.26 -15.91
CA PHE A 279 -33.01 3.35 -14.46
C PHE A 279 -33.15 4.82 -14.02
N CYS A 280 -33.59 5.06 -12.79
CA CYS A 280 -33.44 6.36 -12.15
C CYS A 280 -31.98 6.78 -12.20
N GLU A 281 -31.73 8.07 -12.05
CA GLU A 281 -30.37 8.57 -11.98
C GLU A 281 -29.56 7.82 -10.91
N TYR A 282 -28.39 7.33 -11.30
CA TYR A 282 -27.49 6.56 -10.43
C TYR A 282 -26.04 6.96 -10.69
N GLU A 283 -25.18 6.68 -9.71
CA GLU A 283 -23.74 6.88 -9.82
C GLU A 283 -23.02 5.69 -9.18
N ILE A 284 -21.96 5.19 -9.80
CA ILE A 284 -21.14 4.09 -9.30
C ILE A 284 -19.71 4.60 -9.09
N LEU A 285 -19.20 4.45 -7.87
CA LEU A 285 -17.80 4.69 -7.54
C LEU A 285 -17.11 3.36 -7.31
N ARG A 286 -15.94 3.16 -7.93
CA ARG A 286 -15.09 2.00 -7.71
C ARG A 286 -13.66 2.41 -7.37
N TYR A 287 -13.13 1.80 -6.34
CA TYR A 287 -11.70 1.89 -6.02
C TYR A 287 -11.16 0.48 -5.78
N ARG A 288 -10.49 -0.09 -6.79
CA ARG A 288 -10.07 -1.50 -6.83
C ARG A 288 -11.27 -2.43 -6.59
N ASP A 289 -11.27 -3.12 -5.44
CA ASP A 289 -12.28 -4.05 -4.97
C ASP A 289 -13.48 -3.40 -4.28
N ASP A 290 -13.39 -2.13 -3.89
CA ASP A 290 -14.47 -1.39 -3.21
C ASP A 290 -15.45 -0.78 -4.22
N TYR A 291 -16.74 -1.13 -4.14
CA TYR A 291 -17.85 -0.59 -4.94
C TYR A 291 -18.84 0.19 -4.09
N ARG A 292 -19.31 1.31 -4.61
CA ARG A 292 -20.45 2.09 -4.07
C ARG A 292 -21.38 2.45 -5.19
N ILE A 293 -22.67 2.07 -5.09
CA ILE A 293 -23.72 2.44 -6.05
C ILE A 293 -24.69 3.36 -5.33
N PHE A 294 -25.00 4.49 -5.92
CA PHE A 294 -25.92 5.50 -5.40
C PHE A 294 -27.16 5.57 -6.26
N SER A 295 -28.35 5.66 -5.64
CA SER A 295 -29.63 5.83 -6.34
C SER A 295 -30.66 6.50 -5.43
N ASN A 296 -31.71 7.04 -6.05
CA ASN A 296 -32.89 7.57 -5.36
C ASN A 296 -34.03 6.55 -5.25
N ASP A 297 -33.91 5.41 -5.90
CA ASP A 297 -34.87 4.29 -5.85
C ASP A 297 -34.18 3.05 -5.29
N LYS A 298 -34.73 2.48 -4.21
CA LYS A 298 -34.15 1.34 -3.50
C LYS A 298 -34.27 0.04 -4.29
N ASP A 299 -35.38 -0.16 -4.98
CA ASP A 299 -35.66 -1.39 -5.75
C ASP A 299 -34.74 -1.40 -7.01
N GLU A 300 -34.54 -0.25 -7.63
CA GLU A 300 -33.61 -0.11 -8.75
C GLU A 300 -32.16 -0.25 -8.30
N LEU A 301 -31.79 0.26 -7.12
CA LEU A 301 -30.47 0.05 -6.51
C LEU A 301 -30.17 -1.45 -6.32
N GLU A 302 -31.14 -2.22 -5.82
CA GLU A 302 -31.01 -3.67 -5.69
C GLU A 302 -30.84 -4.35 -7.06
N GLN A 303 -31.59 -3.94 -8.08
CA GLN A 303 -31.41 -4.47 -9.44
C GLN A 303 -30.01 -4.18 -9.99
N LEU A 304 -29.50 -2.96 -9.83
CA LEU A 304 -28.12 -2.59 -10.22
C LEU A 304 -27.09 -3.44 -9.47
N SER A 305 -27.31 -3.71 -8.19
CA SER A 305 -26.42 -4.55 -7.38
C SER A 305 -26.40 -6.01 -7.84
N TYR A 306 -27.55 -6.56 -8.28
CA TYR A 306 -27.60 -7.89 -8.87
C TYR A 306 -26.93 -7.96 -10.24
N ILE A 307 -27.06 -6.94 -11.08
CA ILE A 307 -26.33 -6.86 -12.35
C ILE A 307 -24.81 -6.87 -12.06
N LEU A 308 -24.34 -6.04 -11.12
CA LEU A 308 -22.94 -6.02 -10.71
C LEU A 308 -22.48 -7.41 -10.20
N GLN A 309 -23.29 -8.07 -9.35
CA GLN A 309 -22.98 -9.41 -8.86
C GLN A 309 -22.78 -10.41 -10.00
N GLN A 310 -23.66 -10.42 -10.99
CA GLN A 310 -23.59 -11.34 -12.14
C GLN A 310 -22.33 -11.10 -12.99
N ILE A 311 -21.99 -9.83 -13.23
CA ILE A 311 -20.75 -9.47 -13.96
C ILE A 311 -19.52 -9.93 -13.19
N LEU A 312 -19.46 -9.68 -11.89
CA LEU A 312 -18.34 -10.09 -11.05
C LEU A 312 -18.21 -11.63 -10.99
N GLU A 313 -19.30 -12.36 -10.84
CA GLU A 313 -19.32 -13.83 -10.84
C GLU A 313 -18.82 -14.39 -12.18
N GLY A 314 -19.21 -13.80 -13.31
CA GLY A 314 -18.73 -14.15 -14.65
C GLY A 314 -17.21 -13.99 -14.81
N LEU A 315 -16.57 -13.13 -14.02
CA LEU A 315 -15.13 -12.90 -13.97
C LEU A 315 -14.42 -13.63 -12.81
N ASN A 316 -15.10 -14.56 -12.14
CA ASN A 316 -14.60 -15.31 -10.98
C ASN A 316 -14.36 -14.43 -9.73
N PHE A 317 -15.01 -13.28 -9.63
CA PHE A 317 -15.00 -12.47 -8.43
C PHE A 317 -16.22 -12.77 -7.55
N ARG A 318 -16.03 -12.65 -6.24
CA ARG A 318 -17.11 -12.84 -5.27
C ARG A 318 -17.24 -11.61 -4.38
N MET A 319 -18.47 -11.12 -4.26
CA MET A 319 -18.78 -10.08 -3.29
C MET A 319 -18.62 -10.58 -1.86
N ASN A 320 -18.07 -9.75 -1.01
CA ASN A 320 -17.93 -10.03 0.42
C ASN A 320 -19.25 -9.82 1.14
N THR A 321 -19.99 -10.90 1.40
CA THR A 321 -21.32 -10.85 2.01
C THR A 321 -21.33 -10.17 3.39
N SER A 322 -20.23 -10.24 4.15
CA SER A 322 -20.16 -9.59 5.48
C SER A 322 -20.00 -8.07 5.40
N LYS A 323 -19.55 -7.54 4.26
CA LYS A 323 -19.37 -6.11 4.02
C LYS A 323 -20.41 -5.52 3.07
N THR A 324 -21.19 -6.38 2.40
CA THR A 324 -22.24 -5.96 1.46
C THR A 324 -23.47 -5.51 2.21
N ARG A 325 -23.90 -4.27 1.96
CA ARG A 325 -25.10 -3.69 2.57
C ARG A 325 -25.68 -2.55 1.74
N VAL A 326 -26.97 -2.31 1.93
CA VAL A 326 -27.66 -1.07 1.50
C VAL A 326 -27.74 -0.12 2.69
N SER A 327 -27.43 1.13 2.48
CA SER A 327 -27.48 2.20 3.48
C SER A 327 -28.46 3.30 3.08
N GLU A 328 -29.18 3.81 4.09
CA GLU A 328 -30.01 5.02 4.06
C GLU A 328 -29.34 6.19 4.84
N SER A 329 -28.22 5.91 5.49
CA SER A 329 -27.44 6.89 6.27
C SER A 329 -26.14 7.24 5.54
N LEU A 330 -26.25 7.80 4.32
CA LEU A 330 -25.13 7.97 3.39
C LEU A 330 -23.95 8.74 3.98
N VAL A 331 -24.20 9.80 4.73
CA VAL A 331 -23.15 10.63 5.32
C VAL A 331 -22.25 9.83 6.25
N THR A 332 -22.84 9.08 7.19
CA THR A 332 -22.06 8.30 8.16
C THR A 332 -21.44 7.07 7.52
N ASP A 333 -22.17 6.38 6.63
CA ASP A 333 -21.70 5.15 5.99
C ASP A 333 -20.72 5.39 4.82
N SER A 334 -20.59 6.63 4.36
CA SER A 334 -19.53 7.04 3.46
C SER A 334 -18.16 7.07 4.14
N ILE A 335 -18.12 7.22 5.45
CA ILE A 335 -16.93 7.30 6.27
C ILE A 335 -16.69 5.94 6.93
N LYS A 336 -15.44 5.49 6.97
CA LYS A 336 -15.09 4.23 7.66
C LYS A 336 -15.42 4.33 9.16
N SER A 337 -15.96 3.25 9.72
CA SER A 337 -16.40 3.20 11.13
C SER A 337 -15.28 3.53 12.12
N ASP A 338 -14.06 3.06 11.85
CA ASP A 338 -12.88 3.39 12.66
C ASP A 338 -12.55 4.89 12.65
N LYS A 339 -12.74 5.55 11.51
CA LYS A 339 -12.54 6.99 11.39
C LYS A 339 -13.61 7.78 12.15
N LEU A 340 -14.87 7.37 12.06
CA LEU A 340 -15.95 7.97 12.86
C LEU A 340 -15.68 7.79 14.36
N ALA A 341 -15.28 6.59 14.78
CA ALA A 341 -14.90 6.33 16.16
C ALA A 341 -13.73 7.21 16.61
N TYR A 342 -12.72 7.41 15.76
CA TYR A 342 -11.62 8.33 16.04
C TYR A 342 -12.09 9.77 16.19
N ILE A 343 -12.94 10.27 15.29
CA ILE A 343 -13.49 11.62 15.35
C ILE A 343 -14.28 11.80 16.66
N TYR A 344 -15.11 10.83 17.01
CA TYR A 344 -15.89 10.87 18.25
C TYR A 344 -15.00 10.91 19.51
N ASN A 345 -13.90 10.18 19.51
CA ASN A 345 -12.96 10.12 20.63
C ASN A 345 -11.86 11.21 20.59
N THR A 346 -11.77 12.02 19.54
CA THR A 346 -10.75 13.08 19.41
C THR A 346 -10.70 14.06 20.59
N PRO A 347 -11.83 14.49 21.21
CA PRO A 347 -11.78 15.34 22.41
C PRO A 347 -11.01 14.71 23.57
N ILE A 348 -11.00 13.40 23.69
CA ILE A 348 -10.28 12.64 24.72
C ILE A 348 -8.77 12.72 24.45
N PHE A 349 -8.34 12.61 23.20
CA PHE A 349 -6.92 12.64 22.81
C PHE A 349 -6.29 14.03 22.92
N ASN A 350 -7.03 15.09 22.63
CA ASN A 350 -6.51 16.45 22.49
C ASN A 350 -6.73 17.33 23.73
N LYS A 351 -7.44 16.86 24.73
CA LYS A 351 -7.78 17.65 25.92
C LYS A 351 -6.56 17.80 26.82
N LYS A 352 -6.11 19.04 27.05
CA LYS A 352 -5.14 19.34 28.11
C LYS A 352 -5.71 18.87 29.46
N GLY A 353 -5.01 17.97 30.14
CA GLY A 353 -5.43 17.42 31.42
C GLY A 353 -6.41 16.24 31.33
N CYS A 354 -6.56 15.59 30.17
CA CYS A 354 -7.24 14.30 30.11
C CYS A 354 -6.32 13.19 30.65
N ASP A 355 -6.92 12.08 31.08
CA ASP A 355 -6.27 10.95 31.76
C ASP A 355 -5.23 10.18 30.93
N PHE A 356 -4.97 10.59 29.68
CA PHE A 356 -3.89 10.04 28.85
C PHE A 356 -2.54 10.75 29.04
N ASP A 357 -2.26 11.29 30.21
CA ASP A 357 -0.92 11.78 30.54
C ASP A 357 0.13 10.65 30.49
N GLY A 358 -0.30 9.41 30.72
CA GLY A 358 0.51 8.21 30.64
C GLY A 358 0.54 7.57 29.26
N ILE A 359 1.74 7.16 28.81
CA ILE A 359 1.94 6.38 27.58
C ILE A 359 1.23 5.01 27.70
N GLN A 360 1.33 4.37 28.88
CA GLN A 360 0.68 3.10 29.14
C GLN A 360 -0.84 3.16 29.01
N LYS A 361 -1.49 4.19 29.58
CA LYS A 361 -2.94 4.37 29.46
C LYS A 361 -3.36 4.57 28.00
N HIS A 362 -2.60 5.36 27.25
CA HIS A 362 -2.88 5.59 25.84
C HIS A 362 -2.77 4.29 25.03
N LEU A 363 -1.73 3.48 25.26
CA LEU A 363 -1.58 2.18 24.60
C LEU A 363 -2.68 1.18 24.98
N LEU A 364 -3.13 1.17 26.24
CA LEU A 364 -4.27 0.34 26.65
C LEU A 364 -5.55 0.75 25.93
N TYR A 365 -5.79 2.05 25.80
CA TYR A 365 -6.91 2.54 24.99
C TYR A 365 -6.80 2.08 23.53
N LEU A 366 -5.62 2.17 22.92
CA LEU A 366 -5.38 1.73 21.55
C LEU A 366 -5.58 0.22 21.38
N LEU A 367 -5.21 -0.56 22.37
CA LEU A 367 -5.46 -2.02 22.39
C LEU A 367 -6.96 -2.31 22.39
N MET A 368 -7.75 -1.60 23.19
CA MET A 368 -9.21 -1.75 23.20
C MET A 368 -9.84 -1.27 21.89
N PHE A 369 -9.40 -0.13 21.37
CA PHE A 369 -9.86 0.38 20.07
C PHE A 369 -9.55 -0.60 18.92
N ALA A 370 -8.35 -1.20 18.92
CA ALA A 370 -7.96 -2.18 17.92
C ALA A 370 -8.78 -3.48 17.97
N ARG A 371 -9.25 -3.88 19.15
CA ARG A 371 -10.13 -5.04 19.32
C ARG A 371 -11.54 -4.78 18.80
N GLU A 372 -12.02 -3.57 18.94
CA GLU A 372 -13.32 -3.15 18.41
C GLU A 372 -13.26 -2.89 16.90
N TYR A 373 -12.14 -2.31 16.41
CA TYR A 373 -11.92 -1.98 15.01
C TYR A 373 -10.62 -2.65 14.51
N PRO A 374 -10.61 -3.95 14.25
CA PRO A 374 -9.40 -4.66 13.82
C PRO A 374 -8.91 -4.13 12.47
N ASN A 375 -7.59 -4.01 12.33
CA ASN A 375 -6.91 -3.47 11.13
C ASN A 375 -7.32 -2.06 10.71
N ALA A 376 -7.83 -1.28 11.65
CA ALA A 376 -8.25 0.09 11.44
C ALA A 376 -7.08 0.97 10.94
N GLY A 377 -7.29 1.68 9.85
CA GLY A 377 -6.32 2.64 9.31
C GLY A 377 -5.97 3.74 10.32
N GLN A 378 -6.92 4.13 11.16
CA GLN A 378 -6.74 5.14 12.20
C GLN A 378 -5.76 4.73 13.30
N LEU A 379 -5.54 3.43 13.55
CA LEU A 379 -4.50 2.97 14.49
C LEU A 379 -3.12 3.49 14.13
N LYS A 380 -2.79 3.57 12.84
CA LYS A 380 -1.51 4.12 12.35
C LYS A 380 -1.36 5.59 12.72
N ASN A 381 -2.43 6.37 12.54
CA ASN A 381 -2.45 7.80 12.90
C ASN A 381 -2.24 7.99 14.39
N ILE A 382 -3.02 7.29 15.21
CA ILE A 382 -2.97 7.45 16.66
C ILE A 382 -1.62 6.97 17.22
N LEU A 383 -1.06 5.88 16.67
CA LEU A 383 0.28 5.42 17.04
C LEU A 383 1.37 6.41 16.64
N THR A 384 1.22 7.05 15.49
CA THR A 384 2.14 8.12 15.05
C THR A 384 2.05 9.34 15.95
N ASP A 385 0.85 9.76 16.36
CA ASP A 385 0.66 10.84 17.33
C ASP A 385 1.27 10.50 18.70
N LEU A 386 1.09 9.26 19.15
CA LEU A 386 1.72 8.78 20.39
C LEU A 386 3.24 8.81 20.28
N ASP A 387 3.81 8.34 19.16
CA ASP A 387 5.26 8.37 18.94
C ASP A 387 5.80 9.81 18.96
N ASN A 388 5.13 10.74 18.29
CA ASN A 388 5.47 12.18 18.31
C ASN A 388 5.43 12.77 19.73
N ARG A 389 4.48 12.35 20.56
CA ARG A 389 4.42 12.74 21.98
C ARG A 389 5.59 12.19 22.78
N ILE A 390 5.97 10.94 22.54
CA ILE A 390 7.15 10.31 23.15
C ILE A 390 8.42 11.06 22.75
N ILE A 391 8.60 11.36 21.46
CA ILE A 391 9.74 12.15 20.96
C ILE A 391 9.81 13.51 21.67
N LYS A 392 8.70 14.24 21.79
CA LYS A 392 8.66 15.53 22.49
C LYS A 392 9.03 15.40 23.98
N ARG A 393 8.67 14.29 24.65
CA ARG A 393 9.02 14.03 26.04
C ARG A 393 10.51 13.73 26.22
N LEU A 394 11.11 13.00 25.29
CA LEU A 394 12.52 12.60 25.30
C LEU A 394 13.47 13.66 24.73
N LYS A 395 12.94 14.76 24.17
CA LYS A 395 13.76 15.80 23.55
C LYS A 395 14.66 16.46 24.60
N PRO A 396 15.98 16.57 24.36
CA PRO A 396 16.92 17.26 25.22
C PRO A 396 16.46 18.69 25.53
N ARG A 397 16.63 19.13 26.77
CA ARG A 397 16.25 20.47 27.24
C ARG A 397 17.45 21.15 27.85
N LYS A 398 17.63 22.43 27.52
CA LYS A 398 18.60 23.29 28.20
C LYS A 398 18.05 23.69 29.55
N LYS A 399 18.80 23.43 30.63
CA LYS A 399 18.53 23.93 31.99
C LYS A 399 19.63 24.88 32.40
N LYS A 400 19.26 26.07 32.85
CA LYS A 400 20.21 26.95 33.50
C LYS A 400 20.46 26.44 34.91
N ILE A 401 21.73 26.16 35.22
CA ILE A 401 22.18 25.81 36.56
C ILE A 401 23.06 26.96 37.04
N THR A 402 22.74 27.49 38.19
CA THR A 402 23.56 28.50 38.84
C THR A 402 24.57 27.80 39.71
N GLU A 403 25.82 27.75 39.30
CA GLU A 403 26.95 27.24 40.10
C GLU A 403 27.46 28.38 41.00
N ILE A 404 27.61 28.11 42.28
CA ILE A 404 28.23 29.03 43.22
C ILE A 404 29.71 28.67 43.27
N ASP A 405 30.56 29.58 42.86
CA ASP A 405 32.00 29.47 43.02
C ASP A 405 32.34 29.58 44.51
N LEU A 406 32.75 28.47 45.08
CA LEU A 406 33.04 28.33 46.53
C LEU A 406 34.24 29.19 46.98
N GLU A 407 35.12 29.62 46.09
CA GLU A 407 36.29 30.45 46.41
C GLU A 407 35.96 31.94 46.45
N ASN A 408 35.05 32.39 45.58
CA ASN A 408 34.80 33.84 45.40
C ASN A 408 33.36 34.27 45.68
N GLY A 409 32.45 33.35 46.03
CA GLY A 409 31.04 33.61 46.31
C GLY A 409 30.23 34.14 45.11
N LYS A 410 30.78 34.05 43.89
CA LYS A 410 30.10 34.51 42.67
C LYS A 410 29.29 33.41 42.05
N THR A 411 28.09 33.75 41.63
CA THR A 411 27.20 32.84 40.89
C THR A 411 27.46 32.97 39.39
N HIS A 412 27.69 31.85 38.73
CA HIS A 412 27.78 31.76 37.27
C HIS A 412 26.65 30.88 36.72
N ASP A 413 25.91 31.42 35.75
CA ASP A 413 24.89 30.63 35.04
C ASP A 413 25.56 29.76 33.97
N LYS A 414 25.45 28.45 34.13
CA LYS A 414 25.89 27.44 33.16
C LYS A 414 24.67 26.78 32.53
N GLU A 415 24.66 26.61 31.21
CA GLU A 415 23.64 25.82 30.54
C GLU A 415 24.04 24.35 30.51
N GLU A 416 23.24 23.50 31.14
CA GLU A 416 23.38 22.04 31.07
C GLU A 416 22.29 21.47 30.17
N ILE A 417 22.66 20.51 29.33
CA ILE A 417 21.71 19.76 28.50
C ILE A 417 21.23 18.56 29.31
N ILE A 418 19.96 18.59 29.68
CA ILE A 418 19.30 17.46 30.35
C ILE A 418 18.60 16.60 29.31
N TYR A 419 18.81 15.30 29.40
CA TYR A 419 18.13 14.26 28.65
C TYR A 419 16.98 13.70 29.48
N PRO A 420 15.71 14.07 29.20
CA PRO A 420 14.58 13.56 29.95
C PRO A 420 14.36 12.07 29.69
N HIS A 421 13.98 11.34 30.74
CA HIS A 421 13.62 9.93 30.67
C HIS A 421 12.13 9.71 30.92
N ILE A 422 11.58 8.61 30.41
CA ILE A 422 10.23 8.17 30.69
C ILE A 422 10.18 7.65 32.13
N LYS A 423 9.34 8.29 32.96
CA LYS A 423 9.17 7.95 34.37
C LYS A 423 8.25 6.76 34.61
N GLU A 424 7.43 6.42 33.63
CA GLU A 424 6.49 5.33 33.68
C GLU A 424 7.21 3.97 33.61
N ASN A 425 6.52 2.89 34.01
CA ASN A 425 7.07 1.54 33.92
C ASN A 425 7.26 1.13 32.45
N LYS A 426 8.51 1.21 31.98
CA LYS A 426 8.91 0.94 30.60
C LYS A 426 8.54 -0.48 30.13
N LYS A 427 8.70 -1.49 31.03
CA LYS A 427 8.33 -2.88 30.71
C LYS A 427 6.83 -3.04 30.52
N ALA A 428 6.01 -2.39 31.35
CA ALA A 428 4.57 -2.42 31.20
C ALA A 428 4.12 -1.77 29.88
N ILE A 429 4.75 -0.64 29.49
CA ILE A 429 4.51 0.03 28.20
C ILE A 429 4.86 -0.94 27.06
N ILE A 430 6.05 -1.54 27.09
CA ILE A 430 6.50 -2.49 26.06
C ILE A 430 5.57 -3.70 26.00
N ALA A 431 5.11 -4.23 27.13
CA ALA A 431 4.20 -5.37 27.14
C ALA A 431 2.88 -5.07 26.44
N VAL A 432 2.27 -3.90 26.69
CA VAL A 432 1.02 -3.49 26.03
C VAL A 432 1.25 -3.25 24.54
N ALA A 433 2.34 -2.58 24.15
CA ALA A 433 2.67 -2.34 22.75
C ALA A 433 2.96 -3.65 21.99
N THR A 434 3.62 -4.62 22.65
CA THR A 434 3.85 -5.95 22.08
C THR A 434 2.54 -6.72 21.90
N GLN A 435 1.62 -6.66 22.86
CA GLN A 435 0.30 -7.27 22.72
C GLN A 435 -0.49 -6.66 21.56
N LEU A 436 -0.43 -5.34 21.41
CA LEU A 436 -1.04 -4.63 20.29
C LEU A 436 -0.47 -5.10 18.94
N ALA A 437 0.86 -5.29 18.85
CA ALA A 437 1.52 -5.79 17.66
C ALA A 437 1.13 -7.25 17.33
N VAL A 438 0.98 -8.10 18.33
CA VAL A 438 0.54 -9.50 18.18
C VAL A 438 -0.87 -9.57 17.62
N GLU A 439 -1.79 -8.77 18.17
CA GLU A 439 -3.20 -8.78 17.75
C GLU A 439 -3.44 -8.07 16.41
N ASN A 440 -2.55 -7.15 15.99
CA ASN A 440 -2.74 -6.32 14.81
C ASN A 440 -1.46 -6.22 13.97
N VAL A 441 -1.16 -7.25 13.19
CA VAL A 441 0.08 -7.33 12.40
C VAL A 441 0.19 -6.22 11.34
N SER A 442 -0.92 -5.67 10.87
CA SER A 442 -0.95 -4.56 9.91
C SER A 442 -0.31 -3.26 10.42
N ILE A 443 -0.12 -3.15 11.76
CA ILE A 443 0.51 -1.99 12.41
C ILE A 443 1.78 -2.36 13.18
N VAL A 444 2.34 -3.54 12.92
CA VAL A 444 3.48 -4.07 13.69
C VAL A 444 4.68 -3.12 13.64
N ASN A 445 4.97 -2.51 12.51
CA ASN A 445 6.05 -1.53 12.35
C ASN A 445 5.84 -0.27 13.22
N TYR A 446 4.62 0.22 13.35
CA TYR A 446 4.28 1.37 14.22
C TYR A 446 4.41 1.01 15.71
N ALA A 447 3.93 -0.17 16.11
CA ALA A 447 4.06 -0.64 17.48
C ALA A 447 5.53 -0.90 17.84
N LEU A 448 6.30 -1.55 16.95
CA LEU A 448 7.72 -1.80 17.14
C LEU A 448 8.55 -0.50 17.16
N ARG A 449 8.15 0.54 16.43
CA ARG A 449 8.78 1.85 16.52
C ARG A 449 8.65 2.44 17.93
N ILE A 450 7.46 2.38 18.52
CA ILE A 450 7.27 2.80 19.91
C ILE A 450 8.10 1.95 20.87
N ILE A 451 8.06 0.63 20.73
CA ILE A 451 8.85 -0.30 21.54
C ILE A 451 10.33 0.05 21.46
N SER A 452 10.87 0.29 20.27
CA SER A 452 12.29 0.63 20.07
C SER A 452 12.70 1.92 20.78
N ARG A 453 11.85 2.95 20.80
CA ARG A 453 12.12 4.19 21.54
C ARG A 453 12.14 3.98 23.04
N ILE A 454 11.19 3.19 23.56
CA ILE A 454 11.15 2.87 24.99
C ILE A 454 12.33 2.00 25.42
N LEU A 455 12.75 1.04 24.57
CA LEU A 455 13.94 0.23 24.78
C LEU A 455 15.21 1.09 24.86
N ASN A 456 15.34 2.08 24.00
CA ASN A 456 16.49 2.99 24.01
C ASN A 456 16.55 3.88 25.26
N ASP A 457 15.43 4.10 25.92
CA ASP A 457 15.35 4.83 27.20
C ASP A 457 15.63 3.93 28.43
N ILE A 458 15.87 2.63 28.24
CA ILE A 458 16.35 1.74 29.31
C ILE A 458 17.87 1.86 29.40
N GLU A 459 18.37 2.41 30.52
CA GLU A 459 19.81 2.66 30.73
C GLU A 459 20.60 1.35 30.94
N ASP A 460 20.05 0.42 31.73
CA ASP A 460 20.68 -0.88 31.97
C ASP A 460 20.67 -1.73 30.70
N GLN A 461 21.87 -1.96 30.15
CA GLN A 461 22.05 -2.73 28.92
C GLN A 461 21.67 -4.20 29.06
N GLN A 462 21.86 -4.81 30.23
CA GLN A 462 21.48 -6.22 30.45
C GLN A 462 19.96 -6.33 30.48
N GLU A 463 19.30 -5.42 31.17
CA GLU A 463 17.85 -5.36 31.20
C GLU A 463 17.27 -5.08 29.80
N ARG A 464 17.89 -4.15 29.06
CA ARG A 464 17.49 -3.88 27.67
C ARG A 464 17.55 -5.14 26.80
N LYS A 465 18.67 -5.89 26.85
CA LYS A 465 18.84 -7.15 26.11
C LYS A 465 17.80 -8.19 26.52
N ARG A 466 17.52 -8.31 27.81
CA ARG A 466 16.49 -9.22 28.32
C ARG A 466 15.11 -8.87 27.78
N VAL A 467 14.74 -7.60 27.79
CA VAL A 467 13.44 -7.14 27.27
C VAL A 467 13.34 -7.35 25.76
N ILE A 468 14.42 -7.09 25.01
CA ILE A 468 14.48 -7.37 23.56
C ILE A 468 14.23 -8.86 23.29
N ALA A 469 14.85 -9.77 24.05
CA ALA A 469 14.65 -11.21 23.92
C ALA A 469 13.19 -11.60 24.18
N LEU A 470 12.53 -11.01 25.18
CA LEU A 470 11.12 -11.26 25.47
C LEU A 470 10.18 -10.76 24.35
N VAL A 471 10.48 -9.60 23.78
CA VAL A 471 9.73 -9.07 22.62
C VAL A 471 9.91 -9.96 21.40
N TYR A 472 11.16 -10.38 21.15
CA TYR A 472 11.48 -11.31 20.06
C TYR A 472 10.72 -12.63 20.22
N GLU A 473 10.80 -13.28 21.38
CA GLU A 473 10.13 -14.54 21.70
C GLU A 473 8.62 -14.44 21.45
N ARG A 474 8.02 -13.33 21.85
CA ARG A 474 6.58 -13.11 21.72
C ARG A 474 6.10 -12.90 20.29
N LEU A 475 6.92 -12.27 19.44
CA LEU A 475 6.53 -11.86 18.09
C LEU A 475 7.02 -12.82 17.01
N SER A 476 8.19 -13.44 17.16
CA SER A 476 8.78 -14.32 16.13
C SER A 476 8.04 -15.65 15.99
N HIS A 477 7.42 -16.13 17.05
CA HIS A 477 6.70 -17.41 17.07
C HIS A 477 5.21 -17.30 16.66
N GLN A 478 4.77 -16.12 16.23
CA GLN A 478 3.41 -15.98 15.70
C GLN A 478 3.30 -16.65 14.32
N PRO A 479 2.19 -17.37 14.03
CA PRO A 479 1.94 -17.89 12.69
C PRO A 479 2.00 -16.75 11.64
N ASN A 480 2.52 -17.04 10.45
CA ASN A 480 2.62 -16.09 9.35
C ASN A 480 3.35 -14.77 9.72
N SER A 481 4.39 -14.87 10.55
CA SER A 481 5.11 -13.72 11.11
C SER A 481 6.29 -13.23 10.24
N THR A 482 6.44 -13.70 9.01
CA THR A 482 7.61 -13.36 8.18
C THR A 482 7.73 -11.85 7.94
N TYR A 483 6.63 -11.14 7.72
CA TYR A 483 6.64 -9.68 7.65
C TYR A 483 7.05 -9.03 8.99
N THR A 484 6.61 -9.58 10.11
CA THR A 484 7.00 -9.11 11.45
C THR A 484 8.49 -9.28 11.68
N GLN A 485 9.10 -10.37 11.21
CA GLN A 485 10.54 -10.63 11.34
C GLN A 485 11.39 -9.50 10.76
N VAL A 486 11.01 -8.96 9.61
CA VAL A 486 11.75 -7.85 8.95
C VAL A 486 11.84 -6.61 9.86
N TRP A 487 10.76 -6.27 10.53
CA TRP A 487 10.71 -5.11 11.41
C TRP A 487 11.30 -5.38 12.79
N LEU A 488 11.13 -6.61 13.28
CA LEU A 488 11.68 -7.04 14.57
C LEU A 488 13.22 -7.08 14.53
N GLN A 489 13.81 -7.48 13.40
CA GLN A 489 15.25 -7.47 13.20
C GLN A 489 15.86 -6.07 13.35
N ASN A 490 15.13 -5.02 13.00
CA ASN A 490 15.56 -3.64 13.20
C ASN A 490 15.87 -3.32 14.68
N ILE A 491 15.18 -3.98 15.62
CA ILE A 491 15.41 -3.83 17.06
C ILE A 491 16.55 -4.74 17.53
N THR A 492 16.61 -5.97 17.04
CA THR A 492 17.54 -6.98 17.54
C THR A 492 18.93 -6.83 16.91
N TYR A 493 19.01 -6.39 15.65
CA TYR A 493 20.26 -6.34 14.87
C TYR A 493 21.43 -5.67 15.58
N PRO A 494 21.31 -4.46 16.16
CA PRO A 494 22.46 -3.80 16.80
C PRO A 494 23.01 -4.55 18.01
N ASN A 495 22.21 -5.41 18.65
CA ASN A 495 22.61 -6.16 19.83
C ASN A 495 22.96 -7.61 19.52
N ASP A 496 22.61 -8.11 18.34
CA ASP A 496 22.70 -9.53 17.99
C ASP A 496 23.71 -9.87 16.91
N VAL A 497 24.36 -8.87 16.31
CA VAL A 497 25.32 -9.04 15.20
C VAL A 497 26.42 -10.09 15.52
N VAL A 498 26.82 -10.21 16.78
CA VAL A 498 27.91 -11.09 17.20
C VAL A 498 27.41 -12.46 17.67
N ASN A 499 26.25 -12.52 18.30
CA ASN A 499 25.82 -13.70 19.07
C ASN A 499 24.70 -14.51 18.41
N ASN A 500 24.00 -13.96 17.39
CA ASN A 500 22.86 -14.59 16.70
C ASN A 500 21.83 -15.21 17.65
N THR A 501 21.48 -14.48 18.71
CA THR A 501 20.54 -14.93 19.74
C THR A 501 19.08 -14.84 19.30
N CYS A 502 18.81 -14.11 18.19
CA CYS A 502 17.50 -13.91 17.59
C CYS A 502 17.49 -14.40 16.14
N PRO A 503 17.48 -15.72 15.87
CA PRO A 503 17.51 -16.24 14.52
C PRO A 503 16.20 -15.95 13.79
N TYR A 504 16.32 -15.59 12.51
CA TYR A 504 15.20 -15.34 11.61
C TYR A 504 15.20 -16.34 10.46
N THR A 505 14.01 -16.67 9.97
CA THR A 505 13.82 -17.64 8.88
C THR A 505 13.62 -16.98 7.52
N LEU A 506 13.31 -15.67 7.49
CA LEU A 506 13.11 -14.97 6.24
C LEU A 506 14.46 -14.65 5.57
N PRO A 507 14.64 -15.00 4.28
CA PRO A 507 15.86 -14.71 3.54
C PRO A 507 16.33 -13.25 3.57
N LEU A 508 15.41 -12.29 3.52
CA LEU A 508 15.74 -10.86 3.68
C LEU A 508 16.45 -10.56 5.00
N CYS A 509 16.08 -11.22 6.08
CA CYS A 509 16.71 -11.04 7.38
C CYS A 509 18.12 -11.64 7.42
N GLU A 510 18.33 -12.77 6.74
CA GLU A 510 19.64 -13.38 6.61
C GLU A 510 20.59 -12.53 5.77
N LEU A 511 20.08 -11.87 4.72
CA LEU A 511 20.84 -10.93 3.91
C LEU A 511 21.32 -9.72 4.74
N VAL A 512 20.50 -9.20 5.65
CA VAL A 512 20.88 -8.13 6.59
C VAL A 512 22.04 -8.56 7.49
N MET A 513 22.10 -9.84 7.88
CA MET A 513 23.20 -10.42 8.68
C MET A 513 24.47 -10.66 7.85
N GLY A 514 24.48 -10.32 6.56
CA GLY A 514 25.63 -10.45 5.68
C GLY A 514 25.84 -11.85 5.11
N LYS A 515 24.86 -12.74 5.23
CA LYS A 515 24.92 -14.05 4.60
C LYS A 515 24.76 -13.92 3.09
N GLN A 516 25.52 -14.70 2.34
CA GLN A 516 25.28 -14.87 0.90
C GLN A 516 24.11 -15.83 0.72
N ILE A 517 23.03 -15.32 0.17
CA ILE A 517 21.77 -16.06 0.05
C ILE A 517 21.04 -15.60 -1.21
N ASP A 518 20.42 -16.56 -1.88
CA ASP A 518 19.54 -16.28 -3.00
C ASP A 518 18.15 -15.97 -2.49
N LEU A 519 17.65 -14.76 -2.79
CA LEU A 519 16.29 -14.35 -2.44
C LEU A 519 15.24 -14.96 -3.38
N TRP A 520 15.65 -15.32 -4.58
CA TRP A 520 14.81 -15.84 -5.65
C TRP A 520 15.45 -17.09 -6.27
N ASN A 521 14.63 -18.07 -6.64
CA ASN A 521 15.12 -19.18 -7.46
C ASN A 521 15.36 -18.67 -8.89
N ASN A 522 16.62 -18.62 -9.30
CA ASN A 522 17.08 -18.20 -10.61
C ASN A 522 17.67 -19.36 -11.46
N THR A 523 17.44 -20.62 -11.08
CA THR A 523 17.94 -21.82 -11.78
C THR A 523 17.45 -21.92 -13.22
N TRP A 524 16.35 -21.27 -13.52
CA TRP A 524 15.75 -21.18 -14.85
C TRP A 524 16.48 -20.21 -15.80
N LEU A 525 17.35 -19.35 -15.26
CA LEU A 525 18.15 -18.41 -16.04
C LEU A 525 19.48 -19.04 -16.51
N LYS A 526 20.02 -18.49 -17.58
CA LYS A 526 21.41 -18.77 -18.00
C LYS A 526 22.39 -18.24 -16.95
N ALA A 527 23.46 -19.00 -16.67
CA ALA A 527 24.44 -18.68 -15.64
C ALA A 527 25.06 -17.27 -15.80
N GLU A 528 25.29 -16.84 -17.03
CA GLU A 528 25.83 -15.48 -17.32
C GLU A 528 24.96 -14.33 -16.75
N LEU A 529 23.69 -14.58 -16.44
CA LEU A 529 22.77 -13.59 -15.89
C LEU A 529 22.74 -13.61 -14.36
N THR A 530 23.14 -14.72 -13.75
CA THR A 530 23.04 -14.94 -12.30
C THR A 530 24.37 -14.71 -11.55
N ASP A 531 25.51 -14.96 -12.22
CA ASP A 531 26.84 -14.98 -11.59
C ASP A 531 27.24 -13.67 -10.89
N ASN A 532 26.74 -12.52 -11.34
CA ASN A 532 27.10 -11.21 -10.82
C ASN A 532 25.89 -10.40 -10.32
N LEU A 533 24.78 -11.07 -9.98
CA LEU A 533 23.61 -10.37 -9.51
C LEU A 533 23.91 -9.62 -8.20
N PRO A 534 23.72 -8.30 -8.14
CA PRO A 534 24.11 -7.48 -6.99
C PRO A 534 23.13 -7.59 -5.82
N ILE A 535 22.83 -8.82 -5.34
CA ILE A 535 21.88 -9.06 -4.23
C ILE A 535 22.31 -8.30 -2.97
N ASN A 536 23.60 -8.21 -2.70
CA ASN A 536 24.12 -7.48 -1.54
C ASN A 536 23.85 -5.96 -1.59
N SER A 537 23.58 -5.39 -2.78
CA SER A 537 23.23 -3.97 -2.91
C SER A 537 21.82 -3.63 -2.41
N ILE A 538 20.98 -4.65 -2.19
CA ILE A 538 19.63 -4.49 -1.63
C ILE A 538 19.69 -3.93 -0.21
N VAL A 539 20.75 -4.23 0.57
CA VAL A 539 20.93 -3.70 1.92
C VAL A 539 21.89 -2.53 1.90
N ASP A 540 21.37 -1.34 2.10
CA ASP A 540 22.18 -0.12 2.29
C ASP A 540 22.88 -0.18 3.66
N LYS A 541 24.15 -0.57 3.63
CA LYS A 541 24.98 -0.73 4.83
C LYS A 541 25.20 0.59 5.58
N GLU A 542 25.19 1.72 4.89
CA GLU A 542 25.35 3.03 5.52
C GLU A 542 24.10 3.38 6.35
N THR A 543 22.92 3.22 5.76
CA THR A 543 21.64 3.42 6.47
C THR A 543 21.50 2.41 7.62
N LEU A 544 21.85 1.14 7.40
CA LEU A 544 21.81 0.10 8.43
C LEU A 544 22.74 0.42 9.61
N SER A 545 23.97 0.90 9.34
CA SER A 545 24.94 1.25 10.39
C SER A 545 24.49 2.44 11.25
N LYS A 546 23.70 3.35 10.70
CA LYS A 546 23.08 4.48 11.42
C LYS A 546 21.88 4.09 12.25
N ASN A 547 21.40 2.84 12.14
CA ASN A 547 20.23 2.35 12.85
C ASN A 547 20.57 2.11 14.33
N ASN A 548 20.21 3.05 15.20
CA ASN A 548 20.41 3.01 16.65
C ASN A 548 19.34 2.18 17.38
N SER A 549 18.90 1.08 16.84
CA SER A 549 17.78 0.25 17.33
C SER A 549 16.41 0.94 17.29
N VAL A 550 16.33 2.20 16.92
CA VAL A 550 15.04 2.91 16.74
C VAL A 550 14.56 2.72 15.31
N ILE A 551 13.38 2.16 15.18
CA ILE A 551 12.75 2.00 13.86
C ILE A 551 12.39 3.37 13.30
N VAL A 552 12.93 3.68 12.14
CA VAL A 552 12.61 4.88 11.35
C VAL A 552 12.05 4.43 10.02
N PHE A 553 10.92 4.98 9.65
CA PHE A 553 10.34 4.84 8.32
C PHE A 553 9.68 6.15 7.92
N ARG A 554 9.58 6.38 6.61
CA ARG A 554 8.93 7.58 6.08
C ARG A 554 7.45 7.54 6.39
N GLU A 555 7.01 8.50 7.18
CA GLU A 555 5.59 8.64 7.48
C GLU A 555 4.84 9.27 6.32
N THR A 556 3.67 8.73 6.07
CA THR A 556 2.72 9.31 5.14
C THR A 556 1.99 10.45 5.87
N ARG A 557 2.49 11.69 5.74
CA ARG A 557 1.84 12.89 6.33
C ARG A 557 0.38 13.06 5.91
N ALA A 558 -0.07 12.33 4.91
CA ALA A 558 -1.46 12.31 4.48
C ALA A 558 -2.47 11.96 5.59
N TYR A 559 -2.01 11.37 6.68
CA TYR A 559 -2.89 11.05 7.82
C TYR A 559 -3.24 12.25 8.71
N TYR A 560 -2.51 13.36 8.59
CA TYR A 560 -2.68 14.53 9.48
C TYR A 560 -3.62 15.61 8.93
N GLU A 561 -4.01 15.53 7.67
CA GLU A 561 -4.82 16.55 7.01
C GLU A 561 -6.33 16.25 7.03
N PHE A 562 -6.75 15.17 7.76
CA PHE A 562 -8.14 14.69 7.76
C PHE A 562 -8.73 14.54 9.15
#